data_f1abefe0ea271cdee65539d9c2744a56
#
_entry.id   f1abefe0ea271cdee65539d9c2744a56
#
_cell.length_a   1.000
_cell.length_b   1.000
_cell.length_c   1.000
_cell.angle_alpha   90.00
_cell.angle_beta   90.00
_cell.angle_gamma   90.00
#
_symmetry.space_group_name_H-M   'P 1'
#
loop_
_entity.id
_entity.type
_entity.pdbx_description
1 polymer ?
#
loop_
_entity_poly.entity_id
_entity_poly.type
_entity_poly.pdbx_seq_one_letter_code
_entity_poly.pdbx_strand_id
1 'polypeptide(L)'
;MDRFLEDGRIEIEGISATSAGTLNAIAYGWGAMRGGPEGAREALESLWREVSRAGALYSPVRQWSLDRSWPGAAALSGLTFGLFSAWTRVLSPYQFNPLDFNPLREMLRNCIDFEELVRCDCVDLFVSATNVRTGQVRVFRNEEITPEVVLASACLPDLFQAVEIDGEHYWDGGYMGNPSLFPLFYYTRSRDIVIVHINPIERDEIPRTAMDIENRLNEITFNASLLKELRAIAFVVKLLEEKWIRDEYREKLKHVLIHSVRADEALKDLGVATKFVSNWEFLTDLRDRGRETAGRWLAENFDCLGERSSIDVRTAYLQRGDDRPLTRTT
;
A
#
# COMPACT_ATOMS: atom_id res chain seq x y z
N MET A 1 -3.30 10.93 1.55
CA MET A 1 -3.97 11.53 0.38
C MET A 1 -4.91 12.66 0.78
N ASP A 2 -5.97 12.43 1.55
CA ASP A 2 -6.97 13.42 1.94
C ASP A 2 -6.36 14.74 2.49
N ARG A 3 -5.33 14.68 3.38
CA ARG A 3 -4.65 15.88 3.89
C ARG A 3 -3.85 16.63 2.81
N PHE A 4 -3.29 15.94 1.81
CA PHE A 4 -2.62 16.57 0.68
C PHE A 4 -3.60 17.30 -0.23
N LEU A 5 -4.77 16.68 -0.48
CA LEU A 5 -5.86 17.31 -1.22
C LEU A 5 -6.40 18.57 -0.54
N GLU A 6 -6.57 18.52 0.79
CA GLU A 6 -7.01 19.66 1.60
C GLU A 6 -5.98 20.80 1.60
N ASP A 7 -4.68 20.48 1.61
CA ASP A 7 -3.60 21.47 1.54
C ASP A 7 -3.57 22.19 0.19
N GLY A 8 -3.85 21.48 -0.90
CA GLY A 8 -4.03 22.02 -2.24
C GLY A 8 -2.75 22.48 -2.94
N ARG A 9 -1.58 22.41 -2.31
CA ARG A 9 -0.29 22.81 -2.90
C ARG A 9 0.41 21.70 -3.68
N ILE A 10 -0.02 20.44 -3.49
CA ILE A 10 0.57 19.27 -4.15
C ILE A 10 -0.40 18.78 -5.22
N GLU A 11 0.07 18.74 -6.45
CA GLU A 11 -0.59 18.07 -7.56
C GLU A 11 -0.07 16.64 -7.69
N ILE A 12 -0.95 15.65 -7.72
CA ILE A 12 -0.60 14.24 -7.84
C ILE A 12 -0.75 13.83 -9.31
N GLU A 13 0.37 13.65 -10.00
CA GLU A 13 0.43 13.23 -11.39
C GLU A 13 0.16 11.73 -11.57
N GLY A 14 0.68 10.90 -10.66
CA GLY A 14 0.50 9.46 -10.74
C GLY A 14 0.51 8.78 -9.37
N ILE A 15 -0.20 7.65 -9.28
CA ILE A 15 -0.31 6.85 -8.07
C ILE A 15 0.01 5.40 -8.40
N SER A 16 1.09 4.87 -7.80
CA SER A 16 1.35 3.44 -7.80
C SER A 16 0.86 2.83 -6.48
N ALA A 17 0.04 1.81 -6.59
CA ALA A 17 -0.70 1.30 -5.44
C ALA A 17 -0.83 -0.23 -5.45
N THR A 18 -1.05 -0.78 -4.25
CA THR A 18 -1.20 -2.21 -4.01
C THR A 18 -2.18 -2.44 -2.87
N SER A 19 -3.02 -3.47 -2.95
CA SER A 19 -3.93 -3.90 -1.89
C SER A 19 -4.88 -2.77 -1.45
N ALA A 20 -4.95 -2.45 -0.16
CA ALA A 20 -5.73 -1.31 0.35
C ALA A 20 -5.31 0.03 -0.28
N GLY A 21 -4.06 0.16 -0.70
CA GLY A 21 -3.57 1.31 -1.46
C GLY A 21 -4.27 1.45 -2.81
N THR A 22 -4.59 0.33 -3.47
CA THR A 22 -5.34 0.33 -4.73
C THR A 22 -6.76 0.88 -4.53
N LEU A 23 -7.43 0.52 -3.43
CA LEU A 23 -8.75 1.09 -3.09
C LEU A 23 -8.68 2.62 -2.97
N ASN A 24 -7.63 3.14 -2.33
CA ASN A 24 -7.41 4.58 -2.23
C ASN A 24 -7.11 5.22 -3.61
N ALA A 25 -6.30 4.57 -4.44
CA ALA A 25 -5.92 5.09 -5.75
C ALA A 25 -7.11 5.20 -6.71
N ILE A 26 -7.96 4.16 -6.76
CA ILE A 26 -9.16 4.17 -7.62
C ILE A 26 -10.21 5.17 -7.11
N ALA A 27 -10.41 5.26 -5.79
CA ALA A 27 -11.33 6.26 -5.23
C ALA A 27 -10.84 7.69 -5.49
N TYR A 28 -9.52 7.92 -5.39
CA TYR A 28 -8.91 9.18 -5.75
C TYR A 28 -9.18 9.53 -7.23
N GLY A 29 -8.81 8.64 -8.16
CA GLY A 29 -8.99 8.87 -9.59
C GLY A 29 -10.44 9.11 -9.97
N TRP A 30 -11.35 8.27 -9.46
CA TRP A 30 -12.80 8.40 -9.67
C TRP A 30 -13.35 9.73 -9.17
N GLY A 31 -13.00 10.11 -7.95
CA GLY A 31 -13.48 11.36 -7.35
C GLY A 31 -12.87 12.61 -7.99
N ALA A 32 -11.55 12.57 -8.28
CA ALA A 32 -10.84 13.69 -8.92
C ALA A 32 -11.40 14.03 -10.30
N MET A 33 -11.72 13.01 -11.10
CA MET A 33 -12.34 13.20 -12.41
C MET A 33 -13.71 13.91 -12.32
N ARG A 34 -14.49 13.64 -11.28
CA ARG A 34 -15.86 14.15 -11.12
C ARG A 34 -15.95 15.50 -10.42
N GLY A 35 -15.06 15.77 -9.47
CA GLY A 35 -15.16 16.97 -8.64
C GLY A 35 -13.81 17.53 -8.18
N GLY A 36 -12.72 17.20 -8.91
CA GLY A 36 -11.39 17.66 -8.54
C GLY A 36 -10.96 17.18 -7.14
N PRO A 37 -10.18 17.99 -6.41
CA PRO A 37 -9.66 17.61 -5.08
C PRO A 37 -10.75 17.27 -4.06
N GLU A 38 -11.85 18.03 -4.06
CA GLU A 38 -12.96 17.77 -3.12
C GLU A 38 -13.72 16.50 -3.49
N GLY A 39 -13.99 16.27 -4.78
CA GLY A 39 -14.59 15.03 -5.25
C GLY A 39 -13.73 13.80 -4.90
N ALA A 40 -12.40 13.92 -4.96
CA ALA A 40 -11.50 12.85 -4.53
C ALA A 40 -11.60 12.57 -3.02
N ARG A 41 -11.72 13.61 -2.19
CA ARG A 41 -11.91 13.46 -0.73
C ARG A 41 -13.23 12.78 -0.40
N GLU A 42 -14.32 13.20 -1.04
CA GLU A 42 -15.65 12.59 -0.88
C GLU A 42 -15.68 11.13 -1.31
N ALA A 43 -15.05 10.81 -2.43
CA ALA A 43 -14.97 9.44 -2.94
C ALA A 43 -14.16 8.52 -2.01
N LEU A 44 -13.04 9.00 -1.46
CA LEU A 44 -12.25 8.28 -0.45
C LEU A 44 -13.11 7.98 0.79
N GLU A 45 -13.80 8.97 1.35
CA GLU A 45 -14.64 8.76 2.52
C GLU A 45 -15.81 7.80 2.23
N SER A 46 -16.48 7.98 1.09
CA SER A 46 -17.59 7.14 0.67
C SER A 46 -17.17 5.68 0.51
N LEU A 47 -16.06 5.41 -0.18
CA LEU A 47 -15.54 4.06 -0.38
C LEU A 47 -15.24 3.37 0.95
N TRP A 48 -14.53 4.04 1.87
CA TRP A 48 -14.21 3.44 3.16
C TRP A 48 -15.44 3.26 4.07
N ARG A 49 -16.45 4.09 3.89
CA ARG A 49 -17.75 3.90 4.56
C ARG A 49 -18.45 2.64 4.07
N GLU A 50 -18.42 2.37 2.78
CA GLU A 50 -18.98 1.13 2.21
C GLU A 50 -18.13 -0.10 2.58
N VAL A 51 -16.80 0.01 2.62
CA VAL A 51 -15.92 -1.05 3.17
C VAL A 51 -16.30 -1.38 4.61
N SER A 52 -16.56 -0.35 5.43
CA SER A 52 -17.02 -0.56 6.81
C SER A 52 -18.36 -1.29 6.88
N ARG A 53 -19.32 -0.91 6.05
CA ARG A 53 -20.64 -1.56 5.99
C ARG A 53 -20.56 -3.02 5.53
N ALA A 54 -19.77 -3.27 4.46
CA ALA A 54 -19.56 -4.62 3.96
C ALA A 54 -18.81 -5.48 5.00
N GLY A 55 -17.76 -4.95 5.62
CA GLY A 55 -17.01 -5.64 6.65
C GLY A 55 -17.80 -5.96 7.90
N ALA A 56 -18.75 -5.12 8.29
CA ALA A 56 -19.64 -5.40 9.42
C ALA A 56 -20.50 -6.66 9.19
N LEU A 57 -20.81 -6.99 7.94
CA LEU A 57 -21.59 -8.18 7.58
C LEU A 57 -20.71 -9.44 7.53
N TYR A 58 -19.44 -9.34 7.16
CA TYR A 58 -18.60 -10.48 6.77
C TYR A 58 -17.31 -10.63 7.59
N SER A 59 -17.02 -9.71 8.54
CA SER A 59 -15.82 -9.84 9.39
C SER A 59 -15.93 -11.04 10.32
N PRO A 60 -14.96 -11.98 10.29
CA PRO A 60 -14.91 -13.08 11.26
C PRO A 60 -14.63 -12.57 12.68
N VAL A 61 -14.10 -11.35 12.80
CA VAL A 61 -13.87 -10.66 14.09
C VAL A 61 -15.07 -9.73 14.33
N ARG A 62 -16.14 -10.31 14.84
CA ARG A 62 -17.36 -9.56 15.15
C ARG A 62 -17.07 -8.41 16.11
N GLN A 63 -17.72 -7.26 15.92
CA GLN A 63 -17.58 -5.95 16.58
C GLN A 63 -17.51 -5.94 18.12
N TRP A 64 -17.46 -7.07 18.79
CA TRP A 64 -17.43 -7.21 20.24
C TRP A 64 -16.06 -6.83 20.86
N SER A 65 -15.03 -6.65 20.05
CA SER A 65 -13.65 -6.49 20.54
C SER A 65 -13.25 -5.04 20.85
N LEU A 66 -14.09 -4.07 20.50
CA LEU A 66 -13.76 -2.64 20.72
C LEU A 66 -14.48 -2.00 21.90
N ASP A 67 -15.35 -2.74 22.58
CA ASP A 67 -15.84 -2.29 23.89
C ASP A 67 -14.70 -2.48 24.91
N ARG A 68 -13.86 -1.46 25.01
CA ARG A 68 -12.74 -1.37 25.96
C ARG A 68 -13.20 -1.49 27.44
N SER A 69 -14.50 -1.49 27.69
CA SER A 69 -15.09 -1.57 29.00
C SER A 69 -15.12 -2.98 29.58
N TRP A 70 -14.84 -4.04 28.76
CA TRP A 70 -14.86 -5.40 29.27
C TRP A 70 -13.49 -6.10 29.16
N PRO A 71 -12.84 -6.44 30.31
CA PRO A 71 -11.50 -7.01 30.31
C PRO A 71 -11.34 -8.35 29.57
N GLY A 72 -12.44 -9.07 29.31
CA GLY A 72 -12.47 -10.33 28.57
C GLY A 72 -12.58 -10.18 27.05
N ALA A 73 -12.94 -9.01 26.54
CA ALA A 73 -13.18 -8.82 25.10
C ALA A 73 -11.91 -9.00 24.26
N ALA A 74 -10.77 -8.50 24.74
CA ALA A 74 -9.47 -8.66 24.09
C ALA A 74 -9.01 -10.13 24.03
N ALA A 75 -9.25 -10.90 25.10
CA ALA A 75 -8.91 -12.32 25.15
C ALA A 75 -9.80 -13.15 24.20
N LEU A 76 -11.10 -12.81 24.14
CA LEU A 76 -12.05 -13.50 23.27
C LEU A 76 -11.79 -13.21 21.78
N SER A 77 -11.44 -11.97 21.43
CA SER A 77 -11.05 -11.59 20.06
C SER A 77 -9.73 -12.27 19.64
N GLY A 78 -8.76 -12.38 20.53
CA GLY A 78 -7.52 -13.12 20.30
C GLY A 78 -7.77 -14.61 20.06
N LEU A 79 -8.71 -15.21 20.82
CA LEU A 79 -9.08 -16.61 20.65
C LEU A 79 -9.80 -16.87 19.32
N THR A 80 -10.78 -16.02 18.96
CA THR A 80 -11.52 -16.14 17.69
C THR A 80 -10.63 -15.91 16.48
N PHE A 81 -9.71 -14.95 16.55
CA PHE A 81 -8.71 -14.72 15.52
C PHE A 81 -7.71 -15.89 15.43
N GLY A 82 -7.27 -16.42 16.56
CA GLY A 82 -6.38 -17.60 16.60
C GLY A 82 -7.03 -18.85 16.01
N LEU A 83 -8.32 -19.09 16.29
CA LEU A 83 -9.08 -20.19 15.68
C LEU A 83 -9.29 -19.99 14.18
N PHE A 84 -9.60 -18.78 13.75
CA PHE A 84 -9.75 -18.45 12.34
C PHE A 84 -8.43 -18.61 11.58
N SER A 85 -7.32 -18.10 12.14
CA SER A 85 -5.96 -18.27 11.58
C SER A 85 -5.54 -19.74 11.53
N ALA A 86 -5.86 -20.54 12.55
CA ALA A 86 -5.59 -21.98 12.53
C ALA A 86 -6.43 -22.69 11.45
N TRP A 87 -7.66 -22.26 11.25
CA TRP A 87 -8.56 -22.85 10.26
C TRP A 87 -8.13 -22.53 8.81
N THR A 88 -7.72 -21.28 8.53
CA THR A 88 -7.22 -20.87 7.20
C THR A 88 -5.86 -21.52 6.85
N ARG A 89 -5.12 -22.02 7.83
CA ARG A 89 -3.89 -22.81 7.61
C ARG A 89 -4.17 -24.27 7.21
N VAL A 90 -5.35 -24.80 7.56
CA VAL A 90 -5.72 -26.19 7.30
C VAL A 90 -6.56 -26.32 6.03
N LEU A 91 -7.44 -25.34 5.77
CA LEU A 91 -8.32 -25.33 4.63
C LEU A 91 -7.96 -24.18 3.68
N SER A 92 -7.83 -24.49 2.39
CA SER A 92 -7.62 -23.47 1.37
C SER A 92 -8.92 -22.70 1.07
N PRO A 93 -8.84 -21.49 0.50
CA PRO A 93 -10.04 -20.76 0.04
C PRO A 93 -10.92 -21.55 -0.93
N TYR A 94 -10.32 -22.42 -1.73
CA TYR A 94 -11.04 -23.30 -2.63
C TYR A 94 -11.92 -24.35 -1.90
N GLN A 95 -11.58 -24.67 -0.65
CA GLN A 95 -12.32 -25.63 0.19
C GLN A 95 -13.40 -24.95 1.04
N PHE A 96 -13.09 -23.80 1.67
CA PHE A 96 -14.04 -23.15 2.58
C PHE A 96 -14.94 -22.11 1.88
N ASN A 97 -14.52 -21.58 0.72
CA ASN A 97 -15.29 -20.63 -0.10
C ASN A 97 -15.33 -21.09 -1.57
N PRO A 98 -15.92 -22.27 -1.87
CA PRO A 98 -15.92 -22.81 -3.23
C PRO A 98 -16.70 -21.98 -4.25
N LEU A 99 -17.59 -21.11 -3.80
CA LEU A 99 -18.37 -20.20 -4.65
C LEU A 99 -17.65 -18.88 -4.92
N ASP A 100 -16.42 -18.72 -4.45
CA ASP A 100 -15.62 -17.48 -4.57
C ASP A 100 -16.40 -16.22 -4.17
N PHE A 101 -17.14 -16.32 -3.07
CA PHE A 101 -17.87 -15.17 -2.56
C PHE A 101 -16.90 -14.13 -2.02
N ASN A 102 -16.90 -12.94 -2.63
CA ASN A 102 -16.08 -11.81 -2.20
C ASN A 102 -16.91 -10.53 -2.09
N PRO A 103 -17.22 -10.08 -0.85
CA PRO A 103 -18.07 -8.90 -0.63
C PRO A 103 -17.48 -7.61 -1.21
N LEU A 104 -16.17 -7.54 -1.39
CA LEU A 104 -15.50 -6.39 -2.01
C LEU A 104 -15.92 -6.23 -3.48
N ARG A 105 -16.20 -7.33 -4.20
CA ARG A 105 -16.63 -7.31 -5.60
C ARG A 105 -17.92 -6.50 -5.81
N GLU A 106 -18.94 -6.81 -5.04
CA GLU A 106 -20.22 -6.10 -5.09
C GLU A 106 -20.08 -4.63 -4.67
N MET A 107 -19.32 -4.39 -3.63
CA MET A 107 -19.07 -3.04 -3.13
C MET A 107 -18.38 -2.18 -4.19
N LEU A 108 -17.34 -2.69 -4.84
CA LEU A 108 -16.60 -1.95 -5.89
C LEU A 108 -17.52 -1.58 -7.06
N ARG A 109 -18.32 -2.52 -7.55
CA ARG A 109 -19.27 -2.28 -8.66
C ARG A 109 -20.34 -1.23 -8.33
N ASN A 110 -20.72 -1.14 -7.06
CA ASN A 110 -21.72 -0.18 -6.61
C ASN A 110 -21.14 1.22 -6.33
N CYS A 111 -19.85 1.30 -5.99
CA CYS A 111 -19.21 2.56 -5.60
C CYS A 111 -18.53 3.29 -6.77
N ILE A 112 -18.05 2.56 -7.77
CA ILE A 112 -17.18 3.09 -8.82
C ILE A 112 -17.67 2.59 -10.18
N ASP A 113 -17.86 3.52 -11.09
CA ASP A 113 -18.07 3.24 -12.50
C ASP A 113 -16.69 3.05 -13.17
N PHE A 114 -16.31 1.80 -13.38
CA PHE A 114 -15.03 1.45 -13.97
C PHE A 114 -14.95 1.79 -15.46
N GLU A 115 -16.07 1.81 -16.19
CA GLU A 115 -16.09 2.21 -17.61
C GLU A 115 -15.77 3.70 -17.76
N GLU A 116 -16.18 4.50 -16.79
CA GLU A 116 -15.85 5.92 -16.74
C GLU A 116 -14.42 6.14 -16.20
N LEU A 117 -14.01 5.39 -15.17
CA LEU A 117 -12.68 5.49 -14.55
C LEU A 117 -11.54 5.25 -15.54
N VAL A 118 -11.67 4.29 -16.46
CA VAL A 118 -10.63 4.01 -17.48
C VAL A 118 -10.40 5.19 -18.44
N ARG A 119 -11.32 6.16 -18.50
CA ARG A 119 -11.21 7.40 -19.30
C ARG A 119 -10.59 8.55 -18.52
N CYS A 120 -10.25 8.33 -17.25
CA CYS A 120 -9.62 9.37 -16.43
C CYS A 120 -8.23 9.68 -16.97
N ASP A 121 -8.02 10.95 -17.33
CA ASP A 121 -6.74 11.53 -17.73
C ASP A 121 -6.16 12.47 -16.66
N CYS A 122 -6.85 12.57 -15.51
CA CYS A 122 -6.48 13.46 -14.42
C CYS A 122 -5.36 12.92 -13.53
N VAL A 123 -5.11 11.61 -13.56
CA VAL A 123 -4.06 10.94 -12.79
C VAL A 123 -3.69 9.61 -13.43
N ASP A 124 -2.39 9.30 -13.50
CA ASP A 124 -1.89 8.00 -13.93
C ASP A 124 -2.00 7.00 -12.78
N LEU A 125 -2.79 5.94 -12.95
CA LEU A 125 -2.95 4.88 -11.97
C LEU A 125 -2.16 3.64 -12.37
N PHE A 126 -1.43 3.07 -11.40
CA PHE A 126 -0.64 1.86 -11.55
C PHE A 126 -0.99 0.89 -10.43
N VAL A 127 -1.67 -0.19 -10.77
CA VAL A 127 -2.15 -1.20 -9.82
C VAL A 127 -1.30 -2.46 -9.93
N SER A 128 -0.64 -2.85 -8.85
CA SER A 128 0.20 -4.05 -8.82
C SER A 128 -0.57 -5.28 -8.35
N ALA A 129 -0.38 -6.41 -9.05
CA ALA A 129 -0.79 -7.73 -8.61
C ALA A 129 0.34 -8.75 -8.86
N THR A 130 0.36 -9.86 -8.13
CA THR A 130 1.37 -10.91 -8.27
C THR A 130 0.82 -12.04 -9.13
N ASN A 131 1.45 -12.31 -10.28
CA ASN A 131 1.09 -13.45 -11.11
C ASN A 131 1.48 -14.77 -10.40
N VAL A 132 0.51 -15.63 -10.15
CA VAL A 132 0.70 -16.86 -9.36
C VAL A 132 1.62 -17.85 -10.05
N ARG A 133 1.52 -17.95 -11.39
CA ARG A 133 2.28 -18.91 -12.17
C ARG A 133 3.76 -18.54 -12.31
N THR A 134 4.04 -17.24 -12.51
CA THR A 134 5.42 -16.78 -12.79
C THR A 134 6.12 -16.21 -11.55
N GLY A 135 5.37 -15.86 -10.48
CA GLY A 135 5.89 -15.15 -9.32
C GLY A 135 6.34 -13.72 -9.61
N GLN A 136 5.93 -13.14 -10.76
CA GLN A 136 6.30 -11.79 -11.15
C GLN A 136 5.18 -10.79 -10.85
N VAL A 137 5.58 -9.53 -10.62
CA VAL A 137 4.61 -8.44 -10.55
C VAL A 137 4.04 -8.14 -11.93
N ARG A 138 2.72 -7.99 -12.02
CA ARG A 138 2.01 -7.34 -13.13
C ARG A 138 1.53 -5.99 -12.65
N VAL A 139 1.80 -4.94 -13.43
CA VAL A 139 1.26 -3.60 -13.19
C VAL A 139 0.20 -3.34 -14.25
N PHE A 140 -1.01 -3.05 -13.80
CA PHE A 140 -2.13 -2.65 -14.62
C PHE A 140 -2.24 -1.11 -14.61
N ARG A 141 -2.50 -0.52 -15.77
CA ARG A 141 -2.63 0.93 -15.94
C ARG A 141 -4.10 1.32 -16.07
N ASN A 142 -4.39 2.65 -16.12
CA ASN A 142 -5.75 3.19 -16.16
C ASN A 142 -6.70 2.39 -17.06
N GLU A 143 -6.28 2.15 -18.31
CA GLU A 143 -7.07 1.47 -19.34
C GLU A 143 -7.33 -0.03 -19.07
N GLU A 144 -6.58 -0.63 -18.16
CA GLU A 144 -6.67 -2.04 -17.77
C GLU A 144 -7.42 -2.22 -16.43
N ILE A 145 -7.74 -1.13 -15.72
CA ILE A 145 -8.29 -1.22 -14.36
C ILE A 145 -9.76 -1.60 -14.39
N THR A 146 -10.05 -2.80 -13.92
CA THR A 146 -11.39 -3.38 -13.73
C THR A 146 -11.62 -3.73 -12.27
N PRO A 147 -12.86 -4.06 -11.86
CA PRO A 147 -13.09 -4.61 -10.52
C PRO A 147 -12.20 -5.82 -10.21
N GLU A 148 -11.98 -6.68 -11.20
CA GLU A 148 -11.15 -7.88 -11.08
C GLU A 148 -9.67 -7.53 -10.82
N VAL A 149 -9.15 -6.48 -11.45
CA VAL A 149 -7.78 -5.98 -11.19
C VAL A 149 -7.65 -5.49 -9.75
N VAL A 150 -8.63 -4.76 -9.25
CA VAL A 150 -8.64 -4.29 -7.85
C VAL A 150 -8.70 -5.46 -6.87
N LEU A 151 -9.56 -6.44 -7.16
CA LEU A 151 -9.67 -7.67 -6.37
C LEU A 151 -8.38 -8.48 -6.39
N ALA A 152 -7.72 -8.60 -7.55
CA ALA A 152 -6.43 -9.27 -7.70
C ALA A 152 -5.34 -8.60 -6.85
N SER A 153 -5.27 -7.27 -6.91
CA SER A 153 -4.32 -6.48 -6.12
C SER A 153 -4.50 -6.64 -4.61
N ALA A 154 -5.70 -6.98 -4.14
CA ALA A 154 -6.05 -7.16 -2.72
C ALA A 154 -6.36 -8.63 -2.36
N CYS A 155 -6.01 -9.60 -3.23
CA CYS A 155 -6.29 -11.01 -3.06
C CYS A 155 -5.26 -11.68 -2.15
N LEU A 156 -5.53 -11.74 -0.85
CA LEU A 156 -4.73 -12.51 0.10
C LEU A 156 -4.97 -14.02 -0.12
N PRO A 157 -3.94 -14.83 -0.42
CA PRO A 157 -4.07 -16.23 -0.81
C PRO A 157 -4.65 -17.14 0.26
N ASP A 158 -4.55 -16.74 1.53
CA ASP A 158 -5.12 -17.48 2.66
C ASP A 158 -6.63 -17.22 2.86
N LEU A 159 -7.20 -16.21 2.19
CA LEU A 159 -8.58 -15.78 2.38
C LEU A 159 -9.45 -15.92 1.12
N PHE A 160 -8.86 -15.72 -0.06
CA PHE A 160 -9.57 -15.68 -1.33
C PHE A 160 -8.93 -16.58 -2.38
N GLN A 161 -9.72 -17.10 -3.29
CA GLN A 161 -9.23 -17.78 -4.47
C GLN A 161 -8.44 -16.79 -5.34
N ALA A 162 -7.45 -17.28 -6.10
CA ALA A 162 -6.71 -16.44 -7.04
C ALA A 162 -7.66 -15.84 -8.08
N VAL A 163 -7.52 -14.54 -8.34
CA VAL A 163 -8.37 -13.84 -9.32
C VAL A 163 -7.85 -14.09 -10.71
N GLU A 164 -8.71 -14.57 -11.60
CA GLU A 164 -8.39 -14.78 -13.02
C GLU A 164 -8.59 -13.50 -13.83
N ILE A 165 -7.58 -13.12 -14.61
CA ILE A 165 -7.60 -12.00 -15.56
C ILE A 165 -6.88 -12.49 -16.83
N ASP A 166 -7.55 -12.48 -17.96
CA ASP A 166 -7.01 -12.88 -19.28
C ASP A 166 -6.33 -14.26 -19.28
N GLY A 167 -6.89 -15.22 -18.53
CA GLY A 167 -6.38 -16.60 -18.44
C GLY A 167 -5.18 -16.78 -17.51
N GLU A 168 -4.72 -15.74 -16.83
CA GLU A 168 -3.70 -15.78 -15.80
C GLU A 168 -4.31 -15.52 -14.41
N HIS A 169 -3.69 -16.07 -13.37
CA HIS A 169 -4.19 -15.99 -12.01
C HIS A 169 -3.30 -15.08 -11.16
N TYR A 170 -3.93 -14.27 -10.30
CA TYR A 170 -3.25 -13.24 -9.52
C TYR A 170 -3.60 -13.30 -8.04
N TRP A 171 -2.59 -13.02 -7.23
CA TRP A 171 -2.67 -12.73 -5.80
C TRP A 171 -2.30 -11.28 -5.51
N ASP A 172 -2.45 -10.88 -4.24
CA ASP A 172 -2.09 -9.55 -3.73
C ASP A 172 -0.72 -9.10 -4.26
N GLY A 173 -0.69 -7.90 -4.76
CA GLY A 173 0.54 -7.30 -5.30
C GLY A 173 1.62 -7.12 -4.24
N GLY A 174 1.26 -7.08 -2.97
CA GLY A 174 2.18 -6.87 -1.85
C GLY A 174 3.32 -7.87 -1.76
N TYR A 175 3.16 -9.05 -2.35
CA TYR A 175 4.24 -10.05 -2.40
C TYR A 175 5.40 -9.65 -3.33
N MET A 176 5.12 -8.92 -4.43
CA MET A 176 6.14 -8.63 -5.46
C MET A 176 6.27 -7.15 -5.82
N GLY A 177 5.29 -6.29 -5.48
CA GLY A 177 5.30 -4.85 -5.75
C GLY A 177 4.47 -4.07 -4.72
N ASN A 178 5.09 -3.60 -3.64
CA ASN A 178 4.36 -2.95 -2.53
C ASN A 178 4.91 -1.55 -2.18
N PRO A 179 4.53 -0.54 -2.95
CA PRO A 179 4.10 -0.58 -4.34
C PRO A 179 5.27 -0.76 -5.30
N SER A 180 4.99 -1.00 -6.58
CA SER A 180 5.99 -0.91 -7.63
C SER A 180 6.28 0.56 -7.92
N LEU A 181 7.53 1.01 -7.77
CA LEU A 181 7.90 2.41 -8.02
C LEU A 181 8.28 2.66 -9.48
N PHE A 182 8.78 1.62 -10.19
CA PHE A 182 9.28 1.76 -11.55
C PHE A 182 8.28 2.39 -12.54
N PRO A 183 6.94 2.20 -12.46
CA PRO A 183 6.03 2.85 -13.39
C PRO A 183 6.09 4.38 -13.31
N LEU A 184 6.29 4.91 -12.10
CA LEU A 184 6.41 6.35 -11.89
C LEU A 184 7.66 6.95 -12.56
N PHE A 185 8.71 6.14 -12.78
CA PHE A 185 9.90 6.61 -13.48
C PHE A 185 9.67 6.76 -14.98
N TYR A 186 8.91 5.84 -15.55
CA TYR A 186 8.75 5.74 -17.00
C TYR A 186 7.55 6.52 -17.54
N TYR A 187 6.51 6.67 -16.73
CA TYR A 187 5.21 7.17 -17.20
C TYR A 187 4.81 8.52 -16.63
N THR A 188 5.48 9.02 -15.57
CA THR A 188 5.22 10.36 -15.02
C THR A 188 6.37 11.32 -15.32
N ARG A 189 6.09 12.61 -15.29
CA ARG A 189 7.10 13.67 -15.50
C ARG A 189 7.76 14.11 -14.20
N SER A 190 7.00 14.11 -13.11
CA SER A 190 7.49 14.54 -11.80
C SER A 190 8.72 13.74 -11.38
N ARG A 191 9.68 14.41 -10.78
CA ARG A 191 10.87 13.80 -10.16
C ARG A 191 10.59 13.35 -8.73
N ASP A 192 9.58 13.96 -8.10
CA ASP A 192 9.24 13.69 -6.71
C ASP A 192 8.40 12.42 -6.60
N ILE A 193 8.83 11.52 -5.72
CA ILE A 193 8.11 10.31 -5.37
C ILE A 193 7.88 10.31 -3.86
N VAL A 194 6.62 10.43 -3.46
CA VAL A 194 6.22 10.40 -2.05
C VAL A 194 5.74 9.00 -1.70
N ILE A 195 6.52 8.30 -0.89
CA ILE A 195 6.17 6.97 -0.38
C ILE A 195 5.33 7.13 0.89
N VAL A 196 4.09 6.66 0.87
CA VAL A 196 3.27 6.53 2.08
C VAL A 196 3.54 5.16 2.68
N HIS A 197 4.38 5.10 3.70
CA HIS A 197 4.90 3.88 4.29
C HIS A 197 4.20 3.55 5.61
N ILE A 198 3.48 2.43 5.64
CA ILE A 198 2.66 2.01 6.79
C ILE A 198 3.16 0.74 7.49
N ASN A 199 3.92 -0.12 6.79
CA ASN A 199 4.47 -1.34 7.39
C ASN A 199 5.85 -1.03 8.00
N PRO A 200 6.10 -1.27 9.30
CA PRO A 200 7.39 -0.98 9.91
C PRO A 200 8.49 -1.84 9.30
N ILE A 201 9.63 -1.21 8.99
CA ILE A 201 10.82 -1.91 8.51
C ILE A 201 11.56 -2.53 9.69
N GLU A 202 11.70 -1.78 10.77
CA GLU A 202 12.39 -2.18 11.98
C GLU A 202 11.41 -2.53 13.09
N ARG A 203 11.79 -3.50 13.92
CA ARG A 203 11.13 -3.85 15.19
C ARG A 203 12.20 -3.99 16.23
N ASP A 204 12.02 -3.35 17.37
CA ASP A 204 12.97 -3.41 18.48
C ASP A 204 12.94 -4.78 19.16
N GLU A 205 11.79 -5.43 19.19
CA GLU A 205 11.59 -6.71 19.84
C GLU A 205 11.65 -7.88 18.85
N ILE A 206 12.32 -8.96 19.26
CA ILE A 206 12.32 -10.20 18.50
C ILE A 206 10.98 -10.93 18.73
N PRO A 207 10.25 -11.31 17.65
CA PRO A 207 9.00 -12.02 17.77
C PRO A 207 9.21 -13.39 18.41
N ARG A 208 8.37 -13.74 19.40
CA ARG A 208 8.51 -14.99 20.17
C ARG A 208 7.29 -15.90 20.08
N THR A 209 6.11 -15.36 19.81
CA THR A 209 4.91 -16.17 19.60
C THR A 209 4.76 -16.53 18.12
N ALA A 210 4.06 -17.62 17.82
CA ALA A 210 3.80 -18.03 16.44
C ALA A 210 3.12 -16.91 15.63
N MET A 211 2.21 -16.18 16.25
CA MET A 211 1.50 -15.04 15.65
C MET A 211 2.44 -13.87 15.36
N ASP A 212 3.32 -13.50 16.31
CA ASP A 212 4.28 -12.42 16.10
C ASP A 212 5.30 -12.76 15.01
N ILE A 213 5.73 -14.03 14.94
CA ILE A 213 6.64 -14.53 13.90
C ILE A 213 5.97 -14.42 12.53
N GLU A 214 4.73 -14.87 12.39
CA GLU A 214 3.97 -14.77 11.14
C GLU A 214 3.77 -13.31 10.73
N ASN A 215 3.42 -12.45 11.67
CA ASN A 215 3.29 -11.02 11.46
C ASN A 215 4.58 -10.41 10.93
N ARG A 216 5.71 -10.77 11.55
CA ARG A 216 7.01 -10.26 11.13
C ARG A 216 7.43 -10.78 9.76
N LEU A 217 7.15 -12.03 9.44
CA LEU A 217 7.37 -12.60 8.11
C LEU A 217 6.56 -11.85 7.04
N ASN A 218 5.30 -11.54 7.31
CA ASN A 218 4.47 -10.74 6.42
C ASN A 218 5.05 -9.33 6.23
N GLU A 219 5.43 -8.62 7.30
CA GLU A 219 6.07 -7.31 7.21
C GLU A 219 7.34 -7.34 6.36
N ILE A 220 8.22 -8.32 6.59
CA ILE A 220 9.48 -8.50 5.85
C ILE A 220 9.17 -8.76 4.36
N THR A 221 8.23 -9.65 4.07
CA THR A 221 7.86 -10.00 2.70
C THR A 221 7.28 -8.79 1.96
N PHE A 222 6.35 -8.08 2.58
CA PHE A 222 5.70 -6.91 1.98
C PHE A 222 6.65 -5.70 1.81
N ASN A 223 7.70 -5.60 2.62
CA ASN A 223 8.72 -4.55 2.45
C ASN A 223 9.83 -4.93 1.46
N ALA A 224 10.01 -6.23 1.17
CA ALA A 224 11.17 -6.71 0.41
C ALA A 224 11.26 -6.13 -1.01
N SER A 225 10.14 -5.98 -1.72
CA SER A 225 10.10 -5.39 -3.06
C SER A 225 10.47 -3.92 -3.04
N LEU A 226 9.89 -3.13 -2.14
CA LEU A 226 10.19 -1.71 -1.97
C LEU A 226 11.69 -1.49 -1.67
N LEU A 227 12.25 -2.27 -0.74
CA LEU A 227 13.68 -2.15 -0.39
C LEU A 227 14.61 -2.49 -1.57
N LYS A 228 14.22 -3.44 -2.43
CA LYS A 228 14.98 -3.76 -3.66
C LYS A 228 14.93 -2.61 -4.66
N GLU A 229 13.76 -2.02 -4.90
CA GLU A 229 13.63 -0.88 -5.80
C GLU A 229 14.38 0.35 -5.27
N LEU A 230 14.25 0.67 -3.98
CA LEU A 230 14.96 1.78 -3.35
C LEU A 230 16.48 1.62 -3.42
N ARG A 231 17.00 0.38 -3.32
CA ARG A 231 18.42 0.10 -3.51
C ARG A 231 18.88 0.40 -4.94
N ALA A 232 18.08 0.01 -5.94
CA ALA A 232 18.37 0.32 -7.34
C ALA A 232 18.34 1.83 -7.59
N ILE A 233 17.35 2.54 -7.04
CA ILE A 233 17.24 4.00 -7.13
C ILE A 233 18.46 4.67 -6.49
N ALA A 234 18.81 4.31 -5.26
CA ALA A 234 19.96 4.87 -4.55
C ALA A 234 21.28 4.66 -5.33
N PHE A 235 21.40 3.52 -6.01
CA PHE A 235 22.56 3.26 -6.86
C PHE A 235 22.59 4.18 -8.09
N VAL A 236 21.46 4.35 -8.79
CA VAL A 236 21.38 5.25 -9.96
C VAL A 236 21.62 6.71 -9.55
N VAL A 237 20.99 7.17 -8.46
CA VAL A 237 21.22 8.53 -7.93
C VAL A 237 22.70 8.75 -7.63
N LYS A 238 23.37 7.79 -6.98
CA LYS A 238 24.80 7.84 -6.74
C LYS A 238 25.61 7.98 -8.03
N LEU A 239 25.32 7.22 -9.07
CA LEU A 239 26.01 7.30 -10.35
C LEU A 239 25.87 8.68 -11.01
N LEU A 240 24.70 9.30 -10.85
CA LEU A 240 24.41 10.63 -11.37
C LEU A 240 25.15 11.72 -10.57
N GLU A 241 25.14 11.65 -9.25
CA GLU A 241 25.75 12.63 -8.34
C GLU A 241 27.29 12.60 -8.42
N GLU A 242 27.88 11.40 -8.44
CA GLU A 242 29.33 11.20 -8.54
C GLU A 242 29.87 11.34 -9.98
N LYS A 243 29.01 11.68 -10.95
CA LYS A 243 29.35 11.88 -12.37
C LYS A 243 30.03 10.65 -13.03
N TRP A 244 29.62 9.44 -12.63
CA TRP A 244 30.14 8.21 -13.23
C TRP A 244 29.51 7.90 -14.60
N ILE A 245 28.40 8.58 -14.92
CA ILE A 245 27.70 8.45 -16.19
C ILE A 245 28.15 9.62 -17.09
N ARG A 246 28.48 9.30 -18.34
CA ARG A 246 28.80 10.31 -19.36
C ARG A 246 27.65 11.27 -19.54
N ASP A 247 27.93 12.56 -19.77
CA ASP A 247 26.92 13.61 -19.87
C ASP A 247 25.85 13.32 -20.94
N GLU A 248 26.23 12.71 -22.07
CA GLU A 248 25.31 12.29 -23.15
C GLU A 248 24.20 11.29 -22.73
N TYR A 249 24.40 10.57 -21.61
CA TYR A 249 23.43 9.61 -21.07
C TYR A 249 22.71 10.11 -19.82
N ARG A 250 23.15 11.19 -19.21
CA ARG A 250 22.57 11.70 -17.95
C ARG A 250 21.12 12.13 -18.14
N GLU A 251 20.80 12.76 -19.28
CA GLU A 251 19.44 13.21 -19.60
C GLU A 251 18.46 12.05 -19.85
N LYS A 252 19.00 10.84 -20.12
CA LYS A 252 18.18 9.62 -20.31
C LYS A 252 17.76 8.99 -18.97
N LEU A 253 18.38 9.40 -17.87
CA LEU A 253 18.08 8.88 -16.55
C LEU A 253 17.36 9.94 -15.72
N LYS A 254 16.22 9.57 -15.18
CA LYS A 254 15.45 10.44 -14.29
C LYS A 254 16.15 10.51 -12.93
N HIS A 255 16.56 11.71 -12.53
CA HIS A 255 17.05 11.96 -11.17
C HIS A 255 15.84 12.14 -10.25
N VAL A 256 15.43 11.05 -9.60
CA VAL A 256 14.27 11.04 -8.71
C VAL A 256 14.60 11.58 -7.33
N LEU A 257 13.63 12.26 -6.73
CA LEU A 257 13.66 12.79 -5.38
C LEU A 257 12.71 11.97 -4.51
N ILE A 258 13.25 11.32 -3.49
CA ILE A 258 12.47 10.41 -2.64
C ILE A 258 12.05 11.12 -1.36
N HIS A 259 10.75 11.01 -1.08
CA HIS A 259 10.11 11.51 0.12
C HIS A 259 9.38 10.37 0.82
N SER A 260 9.26 10.42 2.13
CA SER A 260 8.58 9.37 2.88
C SER A 260 7.69 9.94 3.97
N VAL A 261 6.42 9.61 3.89
CA VAL A 261 5.45 9.82 4.98
C VAL A 261 5.35 8.52 5.75
N ARG A 262 5.95 8.46 6.93
CA ARG A 262 6.04 7.24 7.74
C ARG A 262 5.02 7.28 8.87
N ALA A 263 4.31 6.17 9.04
CA ALA A 263 3.29 6.00 10.06
C ALA A 263 3.75 5.13 11.25
N ASP A 264 5.05 4.80 11.35
CA ASP A 264 5.58 3.89 12.38
C ASP A 264 5.11 4.26 13.80
N GLU A 265 5.28 5.53 14.19
CA GLU A 265 4.85 6.01 15.51
C GLU A 265 3.32 6.06 15.67
N ALA A 266 2.61 6.47 14.62
CA ALA A 266 1.16 6.60 14.66
C ALA A 266 0.44 5.24 14.75
N LEU A 267 1.09 4.17 14.28
CA LEU A 267 0.52 2.82 14.18
C LEU A 267 1.20 1.79 15.09
N LYS A 268 2.15 2.19 15.94
CA LYS A 268 2.93 1.27 16.78
C LYS A 268 2.08 0.41 17.72
N ASP A 269 0.94 0.94 18.16
CA ASP A 269 0.02 0.26 19.08
C ASP A 269 -0.91 -0.73 18.37
N LEU A 270 -0.85 -0.82 17.02
CA LEU A 270 -1.74 -1.63 16.22
C LEU A 270 -1.07 -2.95 15.86
N GLY A 271 -1.71 -4.05 16.26
CA GLY A 271 -1.31 -5.40 15.87
C GLY A 271 -1.95 -5.82 14.55
N VAL A 272 -1.52 -6.97 13.99
CA VAL A 272 -2.03 -7.50 12.71
C VAL A 272 -3.53 -7.81 12.76
N ALA A 273 -4.06 -8.22 13.90
CA ALA A 273 -5.50 -8.43 14.08
C ALA A 273 -6.33 -7.18 13.71
N THR A 274 -5.76 -5.97 13.85
CA THR A 274 -6.43 -4.73 13.50
C THR A 274 -6.61 -4.55 11.98
N LYS A 275 -5.84 -5.25 11.14
CA LYS A 275 -6.00 -5.24 9.67
C LYS A 275 -7.36 -5.78 9.21
N PHE A 276 -8.02 -6.58 10.05
CA PHE A 276 -9.35 -7.14 9.78
C PHE A 276 -10.48 -6.37 10.44
N VAL A 277 -10.16 -5.28 11.15
CA VAL A 277 -11.17 -4.43 11.80
C VAL A 277 -11.63 -3.37 10.80
N SER A 278 -12.90 -3.45 10.43
CA SER A 278 -13.50 -2.57 9.42
C SER A 278 -14.60 -1.65 9.98
N ASN A 279 -14.74 -1.53 11.31
CA ASN A 279 -15.74 -0.63 11.87
C ASN A 279 -15.41 0.83 11.56
N TRP A 280 -16.45 1.64 11.38
CA TRP A 280 -16.30 3.03 10.93
C TRP A 280 -15.50 3.90 11.90
N GLU A 281 -15.70 3.72 13.20
CA GLU A 281 -14.98 4.47 14.23
C GLU A 281 -13.46 4.21 14.16
N PHE A 282 -13.06 2.96 14.00
CA PHE A 282 -11.66 2.60 13.85
C PHE A 282 -11.06 3.13 12.54
N LEU A 283 -11.79 3.03 11.43
CA LEU A 283 -11.32 3.56 10.14
C LEU A 283 -11.17 5.08 10.16
N THR A 284 -12.06 5.79 10.87
CA THR A 284 -11.93 7.24 11.04
C THR A 284 -10.76 7.61 11.96
N ASP A 285 -10.49 6.84 13.03
CA ASP A 285 -9.29 7.02 13.85
C ASP A 285 -8.01 6.86 13.03
N LEU A 286 -7.94 5.82 12.19
CA LEU A 286 -6.81 5.62 11.27
C LEU A 286 -6.65 6.77 10.27
N ARG A 287 -7.76 7.25 9.70
CA ARG A 287 -7.76 8.43 8.83
C ARG A 287 -7.16 9.64 9.54
N ASP A 288 -7.62 9.92 10.76
CA ASP A 288 -7.24 11.11 11.50
C ASP A 288 -5.77 11.05 11.93
N ARG A 289 -5.26 9.89 12.34
CA ARG A 289 -3.81 9.65 12.56
C ARG A 289 -3.00 9.87 11.28
N GLY A 290 -3.51 9.38 10.14
CA GLY A 290 -2.87 9.60 8.83
C GLY A 290 -2.87 11.07 8.41
N ARG A 291 -3.94 11.81 8.68
CA ARG A 291 -4.03 13.27 8.44
C ARG A 291 -3.04 14.05 9.28
N GLU A 292 -2.93 13.71 10.57
CA GLU A 292 -1.96 14.34 11.47
C GLU A 292 -0.51 14.09 11.00
N THR A 293 -0.20 12.84 10.66
CA THR A 293 1.13 12.46 10.16
C THR A 293 1.47 13.20 8.86
N ALA A 294 0.54 13.25 7.91
CA ALA A 294 0.72 13.98 6.67
C ALA A 294 0.84 15.50 6.89
N GLY A 295 0.08 16.06 7.84
CA GLY A 295 0.16 17.48 8.21
C GLY A 295 1.52 17.87 8.77
N ARG A 296 2.09 17.05 9.69
CA ARG A 296 3.46 17.24 10.20
C ARG A 296 4.48 17.14 9.08
N TRP A 297 4.36 16.12 8.25
CA TRP A 297 5.27 15.92 7.11
C TRP A 297 5.26 17.13 6.16
N LEU A 298 4.08 17.66 5.81
CA LEU A 298 3.93 18.87 4.98
C LEU A 298 4.62 20.08 5.61
N ALA A 299 4.45 20.29 6.91
CA ALA A 299 5.06 21.41 7.61
C ALA A 299 6.59 21.35 7.60
N GLU A 300 7.17 20.16 7.65
CA GLU A 300 8.60 19.94 7.76
C GLU A 300 9.30 19.78 6.41
N ASN A 301 8.61 19.27 5.38
CA ASN A 301 9.26 18.78 4.17
C ASN A 301 8.70 19.38 2.86
N PHE A 302 7.69 20.24 2.90
CA PHE A 302 7.10 20.81 1.70
C PHE A 302 8.14 21.50 0.82
N ASP A 303 9.06 22.27 1.42
CA ASP A 303 10.12 22.99 0.71
C ASP A 303 11.22 22.09 0.12
N CYS A 304 11.15 20.78 0.37
CA CYS A 304 12.02 19.81 -0.29
C CYS A 304 11.52 19.39 -1.66
N LEU A 305 10.18 19.49 -1.90
CA LEU A 305 9.58 19.08 -3.15
C LEU A 305 10.13 19.88 -4.34
N GLY A 306 10.49 19.18 -5.41
CA GLY A 306 11.14 19.76 -6.58
C GLY A 306 12.62 20.08 -6.43
N GLU A 307 13.15 20.17 -5.20
CA GLU A 307 14.50 20.63 -4.90
C GLU A 307 15.43 19.48 -4.49
N ARG A 308 15.05 18.71 -3.49
CA ARG A 308 15.85 17.63 -2.92
C ARG A 308 15.00 16.56 -2.27
N SER A 309 15.53 15.35 -2.13
CA SER A 309 14.89 14.31 -1.31
C SER A 309 14.72 14.80 0.14
N SER A 310 13.56 14.50 0.76
CA SER A 310 13.35 14.80 2.19
C SER A 310 13.98 13.76 3.11
N ILE A 311 14.44 12.64 2.55
CA ILE A 311 15.12 11.57 3.29
C ILE A 311 16.39 11.13 2.55
N ASP A 312 17.37 10.66 3.30
CA ASP A 312 18.43 9.83 2.73
C ASP A 312 17.95 8.38 2.67
N VAL A 313 17.72 7.87 1.45
CA VAL A 313 17.22 6.51 1.20
C VAL A 313 18.11 5.44 1.83
N ARG A 314 19.44 5.66 1.87
CA ARG A 314 20.37 4.71 2.46
C ARG A 314 20.16 4.56 3.95
N THR A 315 20.16 5.67 4.67
CA THR A 315 19.98 5.68 6.13
C THR A 315 18.57 5.28 6.54
N ALA A 316 17.56 5.73 5.78
CA ALA A 316 16.15 5.50 6.14
C ALA A 316 15.65 4.09 5.84
N TYR A 317 16.20 3.43 4.80
CA TYR A 317 15.66 2.17 4.27
C TYR A 317 16.70 1.05 4.08
N LEU A 318 17.97 1.37 3.81
CA LEU A 318 18.91 0.37 3.30
C LEU A 318 20.00 -0.02 4.28
N GLN A 319 20.29 0.79 5.30
CA GLN A 319 21.40 0.50 6.23
C GLN A 319 21.17 0.97 7.66
N ARG A 320 21.41 0.04 8.56
CA ARG A 320 22.24 0.26 9.75
C ARG A 320 23.24 -0.88 9.79
N GLY A 321 24.50 -0.65 9.39
CA GLY A 321 25.56 -1.56 9.79
C GLY A 321 26.67 -1.97 8.84
N ASP A 322 26.75 -1.55 7.59
CA ASP A 322 27.91 -1.94 6.77
C ASP A 322 28.43 -0.80 5.87
N ASP A 323 28.83 0.31 6.51
CA ASP A 323 29.63 1.36 5.87
C ASP A 323 31.13 0.98 5.84
N ARG A 324 31.45 -0.31 5.72
CA ARG A 324 32.82 -0.64 5.32
C ARG A 324 32.98 -0.30 3.85
N PRO A 325 33.87 0.67 3.51
CA PRO A 325 34.23 0.85 2.11
C PRO A 325 34.71 -0.51 1.60
N LEU A 326 34.18 -0.94 0.46
CA LEU A 326 34.77 -2.07 -0.28
C LEU A 326 36.21 -1.67 -0.59
N THR A 327 37.12 -1.96 0.33
CA THR A 327 38.54 -1.85 0.07
C THR A 327 38.86 -2.81 -1.04
N ARG A 328 39.11 -2.28 -2.23
CA ARG A 328 39.75 -3.04 -3.30
C ARG A 328 41.03 -3.60 -2.72
N THR A 329 41.05 -4.89 -2.42
CA THR A 329 42.30 -5.63 -2.38
C THR A 329 42.86 -5.57 -3.80
N THR A 330 43.90 -4.80 -3.94
CA THR A 330 44.79 -4.74 -5.14
C THR A 330 45.36 -6.12 -5.43
#